data_d55ff536d0dd14ffc1f50034b511b848
#
_entry.id   d55ff536d0dd14ffc1f50034b511b848
#
_cell.length_a   1.000
_cell.length_b   1.000
_cell.length_c   1.000
_cell.angle_alpha   90.00
_cell.angle_beta   90.00
_cell.angle_gamma   90.00
#
_symmetry.space_group_name_H-M   'P 1'
#
loop_
_entity.id
_entity.type
_entity.pdbx_description
1 polymer ?
#
loop_
_entity_poly.entity_id
_entity_poly.type
_entity_poly.pdbx_seq_one_letter_code
_entity_poly.pdbx_strand_id
1 'polypeptide(L)'
;YGYHPEMLRLFKEQYGYDPREQEDPSLDVKWRQFRCDQITEVANMIAEVVHSYGKTMAASPFPTPKMASRMVRQDWGKWNLDIVFPMVYHTFYTGDASFISDCTVENVRDKNDMTTLYCGMTATDGPMMFECMDAALNNGAQGIAVFTIHGLRSPEVKRQFKAYTDSVRVVRAANGGVIKATHPEVADPDPFKHEGIMKLMQERMQQIIAKAAGKEEPAPLALGEYKEVDSYDATRCYQVVDENSKTTFDVTFYLYGDVVSGWDVAVADKASTNKK
;
A
#
# COMPACT_ATOMS: atom_id res chain seq x y z
N TYR A 1 -17.36 -21.94 5.37
CA TYR A 1 -17.55 -20.51 5.14
C TYR A 1 -18.68 -20.29 4.13
N GLY A 2 -19.65 -19.37 4.46
CA GLY A 2 -20.76 -19.03 3.59
C GLY A 2 -21.96 -19.96 3.70
N TYR A 3 -22.03 -20.82 4.70
CA TYR A 3 -23.15 -21.73 4.94
C TYR A 3 -24.26 -21.06 5.80
N HIS A 4 -24.46 -19.76 5.62
CA HIS A 4 -25.57 -19.05 6.23
C HIS A 4 -26.90 -19.57 5.66
N PRO A 5 -27.96 -19.73 6.46
CA PRO A 5 -29.24 -20.33 6.00
C PRO A 5 -29.79 -19.69 4.73
N GLU A 6 -29.72 -18.38 4.61
CA GLU A 6 -30.21 -17.66 3.44
C GLU A 6 -29.40 -18.00 2.17
N MET A 7 -28.06 -18.09 2.28
CA MET A 7 -27.22 -18.48 1.16
C MET A 7 -27.51 -19.91 0.69
N LEU A 8 -27.76 -20.82 1.62
CA LEU A 8 -28.16 -22.19 1.31
C LEU A 8 -29.53 -22.25 0.64
N ARG A 9 -30.47 -21.44 1.12
CA ARG A 9 -31.82 -21.33 0.54
C ARG A 9 -31.75 -20.84 -0.91
N LEU A 10 -31.05 -19.73 -1.15
CA LEU A 10 -30.90 -19.15 -2.48
C LEU A 10 -30.17 -20.10 -3.44
N PHE A 11 -29.13 -20.77 -2.98
CA PHE A 11 -28.42 -21.77 -3.77
C PHE A 11 -29.35 -22.94 -4.14
N LYS A 12 -30.10 -23.48 -3.17
CA LYS A 12 -31.03 -24.57 -3.40
C LYS A 12 -32.15 -24.18 -4.37
N GLU A 13 -32.65 -22.96 -4.29
CA GLU A 13 -33.65 -22.44 -5.25
C GLU A 13 -33.07 -22.38 -6.67
N GLN A 14 -31.82 -21.96 -6.81
CA GLN A 14 -31.18 -21.82 -8.12
C GLN A 14 -30.70 -23.14 -8.71
N TYR A 15 -30.18 -24.07 -7.90
CA TYR A 15 -29.50 -25.29 -8.38
C TYR A 15 -30.22 -26.58 -8.02
N GLY A 16 -31.23 -26.56 -7.17
CA GLY A 16 -32.12 -27.70 -6.87
C GLY A 16 -31.60 -28.65 -5.78
N TYR A 17 -30.47 -28.35 -5.13
CA TYR A 17 -29.89 -29.24 -4.09
C TYR A 17 -29.21 -28.37 -2.99
N ASP A 18 -28.99 -29.01 -1.84
CA ASP A 18 -28.20 -28.40 -0.75
C ASP A 18 -26.72 -28.78 -0.92
N PRO A 19 -25.79 -27.83 -0.98
CA PRO A 19 -24.36 -28.15 -1.17
C PRO A 19 -23.78 -29.02 -0.04
N ARG A 20 -24.41 -29.04 1.14
CA ARG A 20 -24.00 -29.89 2.27
C ARG A 20 -24.32 -31.35 2.06
N GLU A 21 -25.13 -31.72 1.06
CA GLU A 21 -25.43 -33.07 0.67
C GLU A 21 -24.28 -33.70 -0.15
N GLN A 22 -23.30 -32.91 -0.61
CA GLN A 22 -22.12 -33.37 -1.28
C GLN A 22 -21.11 -33.94 -0.26
N GLU A 23 -20.33 -34.95 -0.65
CA GLU A 23 -19.27 -35.54 0.20
C GLU A 23 -18.26 -34.49 0.65
N ASP A 24 -17.83 -33.64 -0.27
CA ASP A 24 -17.01 -32.42 0.05
C ASP A 24 -17.58 -31.20 -0.65
N PRO A 25 -18.35 -30.37 0.06
CA PRO A 25 -18.91 -29.15 -0.50
C PRO A 25 -17.85 -28.12 -0.99
N SER A 26 -16.59 -28.24 -0.54
CA SER A 26 -15.52 -27.33 -0.97
C SER A 26 -15.10 -27.58 -2.43
N LEU A 27 -15.32 -28.79 -2.93
CA LEU A 27 -15.04 -29.19 -4.31
C LEU A 27 -16.20 -28.89 -5.27
N ASP A 28 -17.38 -28.59 -4.74
CA ASP A 28 -18.54 -28.23 -5.56
C ASP A 28 -18.30 -26.90 -6.30
N VAL A 29 -18.12 -27.00 -7.61
CA VAL A 29 -17.82 -25.86 -8.49
C VAL A 29 -19.00 -24.87 -8.53
N LYS A 30 -20.26 -25.37 -8.54
CA LYS A 30 -21.45 -24.52 -8.55
C LYS A 30 -21.58 -23.74 -7.26
N TRP A 31 -21.38 -24.41 -6.12
CA TRP A 31 -21.40 -23.77 -4.82
C TRP A 31 -20.29 -22.73 -4.65
N ARG A 32 -19.09 -23.04 -5.15
CA ARG A 32 -18.00 -22.09 -5.15
C ARG A 32 -18.32 -20.86 -6.01
N GLN A 33 -18.77 -21.07 -7.24
CA GLN A 33 -19.08 -19.98 -8.17
C GLN A 33 -20.23 -19.12 -7.65
N PHE A 34 -21.30 -19.73 -7.16
CA PHE A 34 -22.41 -19.01 -6.54
C PHE A 34 -21.94 -18.02 -5.46
N ARG A 35 -21.05 -18.49 -4.56
CA ARG A 35 -20.49 -17.59 -3.51
C ARG A 35 -19.56 -16.50 -4.08
N CYS A 36 -18.82 -16.79 -5.13
CA CYS A 36 -18.04 -15.78 -5.84
C CYS A 36 -18.94 -14.72 -6.46
N ASP A 37 -20.06 -15.12 -7.05
CA ASP A 37 -21.01 -14.21 -7.70
C ASP A 37 -21.66 -13.29 -6.69
N GLN A 38 -22.01 -13.79 -5.49
CA GLN A 38 -22.55 -12.94 -4.41
C GLN A 38 -21.55 -11.88 -3.94
N ILE A 39 -20.27 -12.23 -3.80
CA ILE A 39 -19.23 -11.26 -3.43
C ILE A 39 -19.00 -10.27 -4.57
N THR A 40 -19.01 -10.72 -5.81
CA THR A 40 -18.87 -9.88 -7.00
C THR A 40 -20.01 -8.85 -7.10
N GLU A 41 -21.24 -9.28 -6.84
CA GLU A 41 -22.40 -8.39 -6.84
C GLU A 41 -22.22 -7.26 -5.79
N VAL A 42 -21.85 -7.61 -4.57
CA VAL A 42 -21.62 -6.61 -3.51
C VAL A 42 -20.45 -5.68 -3.87
N ALA A 43 -19.34 -6.21 -4.40
CA ALA A 43 -18.20 -5.40 -4.82
C ALA A 43 -18.59 -4.39 -5.91
N ASN A 44 -19.37 -4.85 -6.90
CA ASN A 44 -19.80 -3.99 -8.00
C ASN A 44 -20.85 -2.95 -7.56
N MET A 45 -21.75 -3.30 -6.65
CA MET A 45 -22.67 -2.32 -6.03
C MET A 45 -21.91 -1.20 -5.29
N ILE A 46 -20.84 -1.58 -4.55
CA ILE A 46 -19.99 -0.58 -3.87
C ILE A 46 -19.28 0.29 -4.92
N ALA A 47 -18.75 -0.32 -5.99
CA ALA A 47 -18.09 0.41 -7.07
C ALA A 47 -19.02 1.44 -7.73
N GLU A 48 -20.27 1.06 -8.03
CA GLU A 48 -21.29 1.96 -8.58
C GLU A 48 -21.52 3.18 -7.67
N VAL A 49 -21.65 2.95 -6.35
CA VAL A 49 -21.79 4.05 -5.39
C VAL A 49 -20.57 4.94 -5.39
N VAL A 50 -19.36 4.37 -5.33
CA VAL A 50 -18.10 5.12 -5.34
C VAL A 50 -17.98 5.96 -6.61
N HIS A 51 -18.25 5.36 -7.77
CA HIS A 51 -18.18 6.04 -9.06
C HIS A 51 -19.25 7.14 -9.20
N SER A 52 -20.44 6.96 -8.61
CA SER A 52 -21.48 8.00 -8.61
C SER A 52 -21.04 9.31 -7.93
N TYR A 53 -20.08 9.21 -7.01
CA TYR A 53 -19.44 10.37 -6.37
C TYR A 53 -18.17 10.85 -7.11
N GLY A 54 -17.87 10.32 -8.29
CA GLY A 54 -16.66 10.64 -9.06
C GLY A 54 -15.37 10.22 -8.37
N LYS A 55 -15.41 9.15 -7.56
CA LYS A 55 -14.26 8.62 -6.82
C LYS A 55 -13.74 7.32 -7.44
N THR A 56 -12.48 7.05 -7.15
CA THR A 56 -11.78 5.83 -7.59
C THR A 56 -12.05 4.69 -6.61
N MET A 57 -12.42 3.52 -7.13
CA MET A 57 -12.56 2.28 -6.36
C MET A 57 -11.30 1.43 -6.50
N ALA A 58 -10.71 1.06 -5.37
CA ALA A 58 -9.55 0.17 -5.34
C ALA A 58 -9.76 -0.98 -4.35
N ALA A 59 -9.09 -2.11 -4.60
CA ALA A 59 -9.10 -3.25 -3.69
C ALA A 59 -7.74 -3.96 -3.62
N SER A 60 -7.48 -4.62 -2.48
CA SER A 60 -6.31 -5.48 -2.27
C SER A 60 -6.77 -6.93 -2.05
N PRO A 61 -7.14 -7.65 -3.12
CA PRO A 61 -7.59 -9.04 -3.02
C PRO A 61 -6.43 -10.02 -2.89
N PHE A 62 -6.75 -11.31 -2.75
CA PHE A 62 -5.78 -12.40 -2.80
C PHE A 62 -5.06 -12.46 -4.17
N PRO A 63 -3.92 -13.18 -4.28
CA PRO A 63 -2.90 -12.97 -5.32
C PRO A 63 -3.40 -12.98 -6.76
N THR A 64 -4.26 -13.94 -7.12
CA THR A 64 -4.83 -14.01 -8.48
C THR A 64 -6.33 -14.28 -8.43
N PRO A 65 -7.12 -13.95 -9.46
CA PRO A 65 -8.54 -14.28 -9.50
C PRO A 65 -8.80 -15.76 -9.26
N LYS A 66 -7.97 -16.64 -9.83
CA LYS A 66 -8.09 -18.08 -9.68
C LYS A 66 -7.79 -18.56 -8.26
N MET A 67 -6.70 -18.10 -7.65
CA MET A 67 -6.39 -18.42 -6.24
C MET A 67 -7.44 -17.83 -5.30
N ALA A 68 -7.78 -16.58 -5.49
CA ALA A 68 -8.72 -15.85 -4.65
C ALA A 68 -10.14 -16.46 -4.68
N SER A 69 -10.62 -16.87 -5.84
CA SER A 69 -11.91 -17.54 -5.97
C SER A 69 -11.95 -18.89 -5.22
N ARG A 70 -10.85 -19.62 -5.25
CA ARG A 70 -10.74 -20.92 -4.55
C ARG A 70 -10.59 -20.77 -3.04
N MET A 71 -9.71 -19.85 -2.58
CA MET A 71 -9.38 -19.69 -1.18
C MET A 71 -10.46 -18.91 -0.42
N VAL A 72 -10.89 -17.77 -0.97
CA VAL A 72 -11.72 -16.78 -0.25
C VAL A 72 -12.95 -16.30 -1.01
N ARG A 73 -13.24 -16.87 -2.18
CA ARG A 73 -14.39 -16.55 -3.04
C ARG A 73 -14.34 -15.14 -3.65
N GLN A 74 -13.16 -14.59 -3.81
CA GLN A 74 -12.92 -13.32 -4.48
C GLN A 74 -12.62 -13.55 -5.97
N ASP A 75 -13.64 -13.52 -6.81
CA ASP A 75 -13.49 -13.55 -8.29
C ASP A 75 -13.26 -12.12 -8.79
N TRP A 76 -12.19 -11.50 -8.30
CA TRP A 76 -11.94 -10.07 -8.45
C TRP A 76 -11.64 -9.63 -9.89
N GLY A 77 -11.31 -10.55 -10.79
CA GLY A 77 -11.22 -10.25 -12.22
C GLY A 77 -12.53 -9.73 -12.81
N LYS A 78 -13.67 -10.00 -12.15
CA LYS A 78 -15.00 -9.52 -12.54
C LYS A 78 -15.46 -8.27 -11.80
N TRP A 79 -14.63 -7.74 -10.90
CA TRP A 79 -14.99 -6.57 -10.13
C TRP A 79 -14.75 -5.29 -10.94
N ASN A 80 -15.64 -4.32 -10.81
CA ASN A 80 -15.55 -3.03 -11.49
C ASN A 80 -14.63 -2.06 -10.72
N LEU A 81 -13.35 -2.41 -10.68
CA LEU A 81 -12.30 -1.64 -9.98
C LEU A 81 -11.54 -0.76 -10.96
N ASP A 82 -11.16 0.43 -10.51
CA ASP A 82 -10.20 1.28 -11.23
C ASP A 82 -8.76 0.79 -11.00
N ILE A 83 -8.47 0.38 -9.76
CA ILE A 83 -7.13 -0.07 -9.36
C ILE A 83 -7.24 -1.35 -8.53
N VAL A 84 -6.34 -2.28 -8.79
CA VAL A 84 -6.20 -3.50 -7.98
C VAL A 84 -4.77 -3.65 -7.47
N PHE A 85 -4.65 -4.01 -6.19
CA PHE A 85 -3.39 -4.29 -5.49
C PHE A 85 -3.40 -5.74 -5.00
N PRO A 86 -3.33 -6.77 -5.89
CA PRO A 86 -3.36 -8.15 -5.44
C PRO A 86 -2.24 -8.44 -4.46
N MET A 87 -2.54 -9.10 -3.36
CA MET A 87 -1.59 -9.42 -2.29
C MET A 87 -0.65 -10.57 -2.69
N VAL A 88 0.20 -10.35 -3.71
CA VAL A 88 1.17 -11.34 -4.21
C VAL A 88 2.40 -11.36 -3.29
N TYR A 89 2.15 -11.51 -1.99
CA TYR A 89 3.21 -11.48 -0.96
C TYR A 89 4.04 -12.77 -1.04
N HIS A 90 5.08 -12.75 -1.87
CA HIS A 90 5.91 -13.92 -2.15
C HIS A 90 6.38 -14.67 -0.89
N THR A 91 6.72 -13.95 0.18
CA THR A 91 7.16 -14.55 1.45
C THR A 91 6.09 -15.38 2.15
N PHE A 92 4.80 -15.18 1.83
CA PHE A 92 3.69 -15.98 2.36
C PHE A 92 3.40 -17.27 1.55
N TYR A 93 3.93 -17.36 0.34
CA TYR A 93 3.64 -18.46 -0.58
C TYR A 93 4.88 -19.27 -0.96
N THR A 94 5.82 -18.70 -1.67
CA THR A 94 7.00 -19.42 -2.17
C THR A 94 8.34 -18.79 -1.77
N GLY A 95 8.35 -17.51 -1.48
CA GLY A 95 9.56 -16.78 -1.08
C GLY A 95 10.47 -16.32 -2.22
N ASP A 96 10.06 -16.43 -3.50
CA ASP A 96 10.88 -16.03 -4.64
C ASP A 96 10.15 -15.15 -5.68
N ALA A 97 10.92 -14.63 -6.65
CA ALA A 97 10.42 -13.74 -7.68
C ALA A 97 9.63 -14.49 -8.79
N SER A 98 9.77 -15.81 -8.92
CA SER A 98 9.04 -16.59 -9.93
C SER A 98 7.54 -16.59 -9.62
N PHE A 99 7.18 -16.68 -8.35
CA PHE A 99 5.78 -16.57 -7.92
C PHE A 99 5.17 -15.19 -8.29
N ILE A 100 5.95 -14.11 -8.13
CA ILE A 100 5.53 -12.76 -8.54
C ILE A 100 5.29 -12.72 -10.05
N SER A 101 6.23 -13.29 -10.84
CA SER A 101 6.12 -13.37 -12.30
C SER A 101 4.84 -14.09 -12.74
N ASP A 102 4.64 -15.32 -12.25
CA ASP A 102 3.50 -16.17 -12.62
C ASP A 102 2.16 -15.53 -12.24
N CYS A 103 2.05 -15.02 -11.01
CA CYS A 103 0.86 -14.31 -10.57
C CYS A 103 0.60 -13.05 -11.39
N THR A 104 1.64 -12.30 -11.76
CA THR A 104 1.46 -11.08 -12.54
C THR A 104 0.96 -11.38 -13.95
N VAL A 105 1.51 -12.40 -14.61
CA VAL A 105 1.02 -12.86 -15.92
C VAL A 105 -0.45 -13.28 -15.86
N GLU A 106 -0.82 -14.06 -14.84
CA GLU A 106 -2.21 -14.47 -14.62
C GLU A 106 -3.11 -13.25 -14.38
N ASN A 107 -2.67 -12.33 -13.53
CA ASN A 107 -3.42 -11.11 -13.19
C ASN A 107 -3.66 -10.20 -14.40
N VAL A 108 -2.64 -10.01 -15.24
CA VAL A 108 -2.76 -9.21 -16.48
C VAL A 108 -3.77 -9.82 -17.43
N ARG A 109 -3.80 -11.17 -17.55
CA ARG A 109 -4.72 -11.89 -18.41
C ARG A 109 -6.16 -11.86 -17.89
N ASP A 110 -6.35 -12.02 -16.56
CA ASP A 110 -7.66 -12.34 -15.97
C ASP A 110 -8.34 -11.13 -15.28
N LYS A 111 -7.65 -9.99 -15.14
CA LYS A 111 -8.26 -8.75 -14.62
C LYS A 111 -9.26 -8.14 -15.60
N ASN A 112 -10.16 -7.30 -15.11
CA ASN A 112 -10.97 -6.46 -15.97
C ASN A 112 -10.04 -5.50 -16.78
N ASP A 113 -10.32 -5.31 -18.07
CA ASP A 113 -9.50 -4.50 -18.98
C ASP A 113 -9.33 -3.05 -18.49
N MET A 114 -10.35 -2.50 -17.85
CA MET A 114 -10.34 -1.13 -17.33
C MET A 114 -9.55 -0.98 -16.03
N THR A 115 -9.20 -2.08 -15.37
CA THR A 115 -8.52 -2.07 -14.08
C THR A 115 -7.01 -1.90 -14.23
N THR A 116 -6.44 -0.92 -13.53
CA THR A 116 -4.99 -0.75 -13.40
C THR A 116 -4.43 -1.73 -12.37
N LEU A 117 -3.38 -2.46 -12.73
CA LEU A 117 -2.74 -3.46 -11.88
C LEU A 117 -1.47 -2.91 -11.21
N TYR A 118 -1.46 -2.85 -9.89
CA TYR A 118 -0.29 -2.62 -9.07
C TYR A 118 0.02 -3.90 -8.29
N CYS A 119 1.12 -4.57 -8.61
CA CYS A 119 1.46 -5.82 -7.93
C CYS A 119 1.85 -5.57 -6.46
N GLY A 120 1.09 -6.17 -5.53
CA GLY A 120 1.38 -6.11 -4.10
C GLY A 120 2.46 -7.12 -3.73
N MET A 121 3.53 -6.67 -3.08
CA MET A 121 4.62 -7.54 -2.63
C MET A 121 5.10 -7.19 -1.23
N THR A 122 5.79 -8.14 -0.58
CA THR A 122 6.36 -7.90 0.74
C THR A 122 7.63 -7.07 0.62
N ALA A 123 7.78 -6.06 1.49
CA ALA A 123 9.07 -5.43 1.68
C ALA A 123 10.01 -6.41 2.36
N THR A 124 11.06 -6.79 1.66
CA THR A 124 12.15 -7.63 2.17
C THR A 124 13.46 -6.88 2.08
N ASP A 125 14.45 -7.31 2.85
CA ASP A 125 15.78 -6.73 2.74
C ASP A 125 16.49 -7.24 1.48
N GLY A 126 17.20 -6.32 0.81
CA GLY A 126 18.17 -6.65 -0.20
C GLY A 126 17.62 -7.00 -1.60
N PRO A 127 18.41 -7.76 -2.38
CA PRO A 127 18.18 -7.99 -3.81
C PRO A 127 16.83 -8.60 -4.17
N MET A 128 16.30 -9.50 -3.34
CA MET A 128 15.04 -10.22 -3.60
C MET A 128 13.86 -9.27 -3.84
N MET A 129 13.78 -8.16 -3.10
CA MET A 129 12.70 -7.19 -3.30
C MET A 129 12.75 -6.58 -4.71
N PHE A 130 13.95 -6.26 -5.20
CA PHE A 130 14.12 -5.64 -6.52
C PHE A 130 13.89 -6.66 -7.63
N GLU A 131 14.31 -7.91 -7.45
CA GLU A 131 13.97 -9.01 -8.36
C GLU A 131 12.46 -9.22 -8.47
N CYS A 132 11.73 -9.15 -7.35
CA CYS A 132 10.28 -9.19 -7.34
C CYS A 132 9.65 -8.00 -8.06
N MET A 133 10.20 -6.79 -7.88
CA MET A 133 9.73 -5.59 -8.59
C MET A 133 9.93 -5.72 -10.09
N ASP A 134 11.12 -6.17 -10.53
CA ASP A 134 11.41 -6.42 -11.93
C ASP A 134 10.50 -7.50 -12.51
N ALA A 135 10.26 -8.60 -11.77
CA ALA A 135 9.35 -9.65 -12.18
C ALA A 135 7.93 -9.12 -12.42
N ALA A 136 7.41 -8.27 -11.53
CA ALA A 136 6.09 -7.68 -11.71
C ALA A 136 6.03 -6.72 -12.90
N LEU A 137 6.97 -5.78 -13.00
CA LEU A 137 6.98 -4.74 -14.03
C LEU A 137 7.23 -5.31 -15.43
N ASN A 138 8.13 -6.29 -15.56
CA ASN A 138 8.44 -6.95 -16.83
C ASN A 138 7.29 -7.83 -17.34
N ASN A 139 6.40 -8.26 -16.45
CA ASN A 139 5.23 -9.06 -16.79
C ASN A 139 3.91 -8.24 -16.87
N GLY A 140 4.01 -6.91 -16.93
CA GLY A 140 2.90 -6.02 -17.30
C GLY A 140 2.16 -5.36 -16.14
N ALA A 141 2.63 -5.47 -14.91
CA ALA A 141 2.13 -4.60 -13.84
C ALA A 141 2.44 -3.13 -14.14
N GLN A 142 1.48 -2.25 -13.92
CA GLN A 142 1.63 -0.81 -14.17
C GLN A 142 2.31 -0.11 -12.99
N GLY A 143 2.41 -0.78 -11.85
CA GLY A 143 3.10 -0.29 -10.66
C GLY A 143 3.27 -1.36 -9.60
N ILE A 144 3.81 -0.94 -8.47
CA ILE A 144 4.14 -1.79 -7.33
C ILE A 144 3.45 -1.24 -6.08
N ALA A 145 2.93 -2.12 -5.23
CA ALA A 145 2.46 -1.81 -3.89
C ALA A 145 3.26 -2.61 -2.86
N VAL A 146 4.00 -1.93 -2.00
CA VAL A 146 4.89 -2.57 -1.02
C VAL A 146 4.21 -2.72 0.34
N PHE A 147 4.14 -3.94 0.85
CA PHE A 147 3.66 -4.26 2.19
C PHE A 147 4.82 -4.72 3.07
N THR A 148 5.30 -3.94 4.04
CA THR A 148 4.83 -2.65 4.52
C THR A 148 5.98 -1.63 4.55
N ILE A 149 5.68 -0.37 4.84
CA ILE A 149 6.67 0.69 5.04
C ILE A 149 7.73 0.34 6.12
N HIS A 150 7.40 -0.55 7.05
CA HIS A 150 8.32 -1.01 8.08
C HIS A 150 9.56 -1.69 7.49
N GLY A 151 9.44 -2.41 6.39
CA GLY A 151 10.57 -3.00 5.68
C GLY A 151 11.49 -1.97 5.01
N LEU A 152 10.98 -0.74 4.79
CA LEU A 152 11.76 0.36 4.20
C LEU A 152 12.43 1.27 5.25
N ARG A 153 12.38 0.91 6.55
CA ARG A 153 12.99 1.73 7.62
C ARG A 153 14.51 1.71 7.65
N SER A 154 15.14 0.65 7.15
CA SER A 154 16.60 0.60 7.02
C SER A 154 17.08 1.69 6.08
N PRO A 155 18.03 2.56 6.48
CA PRO A 155 18.58 3.59 5.61
C PRO A 155 19.19 3.01 4.32
N GLU A 156 19.77 1.81 4.39
CA GLU A 156 20.30 1.10 3.24
C GLU A 156 19.21 0.69 2.25
N VAL A 157 18.15 0.03 2.74
CA VAL A 157 17.01 -0.38 1.91
C VAL A 157 16.31 0.83 1.29
N LYS A 158 16.14 1.92 2.05
CA LYS A 158 15.61 3.19 1.55
C LYS A 158 16.41 3.74 0.37
N ARG A 159 17.75 3.79 0.52
CA ARG A 159 18.64 4.29 -0.53
C ARG A 159 18.57 3.42 -1.78
N GLN A 160 18.59 2.11 -1.60
CA GLN A 160 18.47 1.16 -2.72
C GLN A 160 17.10 1.26 -3.39
N PHE A 161 16.02 1.36 -2.62
CA PHE A 161 14.66 1.52 -3.13
C PHE A 161 14.53 2.81 -3.95
N LYS A 162 15.06 3.92 -3.45
CA LYS A 162 15.08 5.19 -4.18
C LYS A 162 15.85 5.06 -5.51
N ALA A 163 17.04 4.51 -5.47
CA ALA A 163 17.84 4.29 -6.67
C ALA A 163 17.12 3.41 -7.70
N TYR A 164 16.46 2.35 -7.25
CA TYR A 164 15.65 1.49 -8.10
C TYR A 164 14.47 2.26 -8.73
N THR A 165 13.69 2.99 -7.94
CA THR A 165 12.54 3.75 -8.45
C THR A 165 12.95 4.83 -9.43
N ASP A 166 14.09 5.48 -9.22
CA ASP A 166 14.63 6.48 -10.13
C ASP A 166 15.06 5.84 -11.47
N SER A 167 15.72 4.68 -11.44
CA SER A 167 16.14 3.94 -12.65
C SER A 167 14.94 3.43 -13.46
N VAL A 168 13.91 2.92 -12.82
CA VAL A 168 12.69 2.45 -13.48
C VAL A 168 11.95 3.60 -14.19
N ARG A 169 11.90 4.77 -13.60
CA ARG A 169 11.31 5.96 -14.24
C ARG A 169 12.08 6.36 -15.49
N VAL A 170 13.41 6.35 -15.44
CA VAL A 170 14.27 6.66 -16.59
C VAL A 170 14.05 5.64 -17.71
N VAL A 171 14.02 4.36 -17.43
CA VAL A 171 13.78 3.30 -18.43
C VAL A 171 12.41 3.47 -19.11
N ARG A 172 11.35 3.74 -18.35
CA ARG A 172 10.02 3.97 -18.92
C ARG A 172 9.96 5.23 -19.78
N ALA A 173 10.61 6.31 -19.37
CA ALA A 173 10.68 7.53 -20.17
C ALA A 173 11.43 7.29 -21.51
N ALA A 174 12.53 6.55 -21.49
CA ALA A 174 13.31 6.22 -22.68
C ALA A 174 12.54 5.34 -23.68
N ASN A 175 11.70 4.44 -23.21
CA ASN A 175 10.88 3.54 -24.04
C ASN A 175 9.56 4.15 -24.55
N GLY A 176 9.39 5.48 -24.43
CA GLY A 176 8.18 6.18 -24.90
C GLY A 176 6.93 5.94 -24.05
N GLY A 177 7.06 5.24 -22.96
CA GLY A 177 6.03 5.09 -21.94
C GLY A 177 5.88 6.40 -21.18
N VAL A 178 5.01 7.28 -21.68
CA VAL A 178 4.72 8.57 -21.05
C VAL A 178 3.97 8.35 -19.75
N ILE A 179 4.70 8.11 -18.65
CA ILE A 179 4.23 8.63 -17.39
C ILE A 179 4.70 10.09 -17.37
N LYS A 180 3.99 10.95 -18.06
CA LYS A 180 3.94 12.34 -17.69
C LYS A 180 3.20 12.38 -16.35
N ALA A 181 3.91 12.24 -15.24
CA ALA A 181 3.53 12.97 -14.07
C ALA A 181 3.76 14.45 -14.42
N THR A 182 2.88 15.01 -15.23
CA THR A 182 2.67 16.44 -15.28
C THR A 182 1.95 16.77 -13.99
N HIS A 183 2.72 16.78 -12.88
CA HIS A 183 2.37 17.71 -11.84
C HIS A 183 2.64 19.09 -12.49
N PRO A 184 1.62 19.94 -12.63
CA PRO A 184 1.92 21.35 -12.87
C PRO A 184 2.95 21.69 -11.81
N GLU A 185 3.86 22.61 -12.11
CA GLU A 185 4.78 23.19 -11.11
C GLU A 185 3.95 23.82 -10.00
N VAL A 186 3.45 22.95 -9.12
CA VAL A 186 2.81 23.38 -7.89
C VAL A 186 3.98 23.73 -7.01
N ALA A 187 4.05 24.99 -6.62
CA ALA A 187 5.04 25.48 -5.68
C ALA A 187 5.11 24.49 -4.52
N ASP A 188 6.29 23.92 -4.30
CA ASP A 188 6.55 22.89 -3.29
C ASP A 188 5.94 23.37 -1.96
N PRO A 189 4.91 22.70 -1.41
CA PRO A 189 4.20 23.23 -0.25
C PRO A 189 5.18 23.29 0.90
N ASP A 190 5.39 24.48 1.44
CA ASP A 190 6.22 24.67 2.61
C ASP A 190 5.43 24.22 3.86
N PRO A 191 5.73 23.03 4.42
CA PRO A 191 4.96 22.48 5.53
C PRO A 191 5.07 23.35 6.78
N PHE A 192 6.12 24.17 6.92
CA PHE A 192 6.34 25.05 8.06
C PHE A 192 5.41 26.27 8.09
N LYS A 193 4.76 26.60 6.99
CA LYS A 193 3.74 27.66 6.93
C LYS A 193 2.38 27.26 7.48
N HIS A 194 2.17 25.98 7.78
CA HIS A 194 0.91 25.47 8.33
C HIS A 194 0.93 25.52 9.87
N GLU A 195 0.60 26.67 10.46
CA GLU A 195 0.64 26.88 11.92
C GLU A 195 -0.08 25.77 12.72
N GLY A 196 -1.25 25.32 12.24
CA GLY A 196 -2.01 24.26 12.91
C GLY A 196 -1.27 22.92 12.95
N ILE A 197 -0.60 22.54 11.86
CA ILE A 197 0.20 21.31 11.77
C ILE A 197 1.43 21.44 12.68
N MET A 198 2.12 22.57 12.63
CA MET A 198 3.31 22.83 13.45
C MET A 198 2.97 22.76 14.93
N LYS A 199 1.83 23.30 15.33
CA LYS A 199 1.35 23.22 16.73
C LYS A 199 1.13 21.78 17.17
N LEU A 200 0.39 20.98 16.38
CA LEU A 200 0.12 19.58 16.69
C LEU A 200 1.40 18.74 16.76
N MET A 201 2.35 18.97 15.87
CA MET A 201 3.66 18.33 15.91
C MET A 201 4.43 18.65 17.18
N GLN A 202 4.48 19.93 17.58
CA GLN A 202 5.14 20.35 18.82
C GLN A 202 4.48 19.72 20.05
N GLU A 203 3.14 19.69 20.10
CA GLU A 203 2.41 18.99 21.16
C GLU A 203 2.77 17.50 21.21
N ARG A 204 2.94 16.85 20.06
CA ARG A 204 3.37 15.46 19.97
C ARG A 204 4.78 15.26 20.50
N MET A 205 5.74 16.12 20.13
CA MET A 205 7.11 16.09 20.64
C MET A 205 7.14 16.26 22.17
N GLN A 206 6.37 17.20 22.70
CA GLN A 206 6.24 17.43 24.14
C GLN A 206 5.74 16.17 24.86
N GLN A 207 4.72 15.50 24.32
CA GLN A 207 4.20 14.25 24.86
C GLN A 207 5.25 13.12 24.86
N ILE A 208 6.03 13.00 23.79
CA ILE A 208 7.09 12.01 23.67
C ILE A 208 8.17 12.23 24.75
N ILE A 209 8.62 13.47 24.93
CA ILE A 209 9.62 13.82 25.97
C ILE A 209 9.05 13.58 27.36
N ALA A 210 7.83 14.04 27.64
CA ALA A 210 7.19 13.86 28.94
C ALA A 210 7.07 12.37 29.29
N LYS A 211 6.60 11.56 28.36
CA LYS A 211 6.48 10.10 28.52
C LYS A 211 7.84 9.44 28.78
N ALA A 212 8.88 9.83 28.06
CA ALA A 212 10.23 9.32 28.26
C ALA A 212 10.81 9.69 29.65
N ALA A 213 10.42 10.87 30.18
CA ALA A 213 10.80 11.34 31.51
C ALA A 213 9.87 10.83 32.64
N GLY A 214 8.84 10.04 32.33
CA GLY A 214 7.86 9.56 33.32
C GLY A 214 6.97 10.66 33.90
N LYS A 215 6.74 11.74 33.14
CA LYS A 215 5.93 12.92 33.55
C LYS A 215 4.62 12.93 32.80
N GLU A 216 3.57 13.42 33.43
CA GLU A 216 2.24 13.58 32.79
C GLU A 216 2.11 14.95 32.10
N GLU A 217 2.80 15.97 32.59
CA GLU A 217 2.74 17.31 32.02
C GLU A 217 3.63 17.46 30.78
N PRO A 218 3.17 18.20 29.75
CA PRO A 218 3.97 18.45 28.55
C PRO A 218 5.29 19.18 28.88
N ALA A 219 6.39 18.68 28.33
CA ALA A 219 7.70 19.30 28.52
C ALA A 219 7.84 20.56 27.63
N PRO A 220 8.46 21.64 28.13
CA PRO A 220 8.75 22.80 27.28
C PRO A 220 9.79 22.42 26.22
N LEU A 221 9.52 22.80 24.96
CA LEU A 221 10.42 22.59 23.82
C LEU A 221 11.33 23.79 23.60
N ALA A 222 12.56 23.51 23.20
CA ALA A 222 13.50 24.47 22.62
C ALA A 222 14.08 23.87 21.34
N LEU A 223 13.29 23.94 20.27
CA LEU A 223 13.65 23.31 19.00
C LEU A 223 14.71 24.14 18.26
N GLY A 224 15.76 23.47 17.80
CA GLY A 224 16.76 24.03 16.91
C GLY A 224 16.26 24.15 15.47
N GLU A 225 17.19 24.30 14.54
CA GLU A 225 16.88 24.35 13.11
C GLU A 225 16.40 22.96 12.59
N TYR A 226 15.37 22.96 11.74
CA TYR A 226 14.94 21.79 11.01
C TYR A 226 15.88 21.54 9.83
N LYS A 227 16.59 20.43 9.85
CA LYS A 227 17.51 20.03 8.77
C LYS A 227 16.84 19.02 7.90
N GLU A 228 16.72 19.32 6.62
CA GLU A 228 16.18 18.38 5.66
C GLU A 228 17.10 17.15 5.55
N VAL A 229 16.47 15.97 5.61
CA VAL A 229 17.11 14.67 5.44
C VAL A 229 16.25 13.88 4.49
N ASP A 230 16.82 13.11 3.62
CA ASP A 230 16.20 12.04 2.83
C ASP A 230 14.75 12.29 2.32
N SER A 231 14.47 13.50 1.82
CA SER A 231 13.18 13.86 1.22
C SER A 231 13.02 13.23 -0.17
N TYR A 232 11.79 12.84 -0.54
CA TYR A 232 11.45 12.27 -1.84
C TYR A 232 9.99 12.58 -2.24
N ASP A 233 9.71 12.60 -3.52
CA ASP A 233 8.49 13.03 -4.24
C ASP A 233 7.27 13.51 -3.41
N ALA A 234 6.64 12.61 -2.66
CA ALA A 234 5.44 12.91 -1.86
C ALA A 234 5.76 13.06 -0.36
N THR A 235 7.05 13.18 0.01
CA THR A 235 7.47 13.17 1.40
C THR A 235 8.61 14.15 1.61
N ARG A 236 8.52 14.93 2.72
CA ARG A 236 9.62 15.78 3.19
C ARG A 236 10.01 15.31 4.58
N CYS A 237 11.26 14.96 4.74
CA CYS A 237 11.81 14.44 6.00
C CYS A 237 12.82 15.43 6.56
N TYR A 238 12.68 15.72 7.85
CA TYR A 238 13.55 16.67 8.57
C TYR A 238 14.01 16.03 9.88
N GLN A 239 15.18 16.49 10.33
CA GLN A 239 15.62 16.26 11.71
C GLN A 239 15.65 17.58 12.46
N VAL A 240 15.20 17.54 13.70
CA VAL A 240 15.27 18.69 14.61
C VAL A 240 15.69 18.21 16.00
N VAL A 241 16.54 18.98 16.65
CA VAL A 241 17.00 18.71 18.02
C VAL A 241 16.23 19.58 19.00
N ASP A 242 15.66 18.98 20.03
CA ASP A 242 15.21 19.74 21.20
C ASP A 242 16.40 19.98 22.14
N GLU A 243 16.78 21.24 22.30
CA GLU A 243 17.94 21.66 23.06
C GLU A 243 17.78 21.43 24.58
N ASN A 244 16.54 21.37 25.07
CA ASN A 244 16.27 21.14 26.48
C ASN A 244 16.51 19.64 26.85
N SER A 245 15.93 18.72 26.11
CA SER A 245 16.03 17.28 26.37
C SER A 245 17.19 16.59 25.64
N LYS A 246 17.84 17.29 24.69
CA LYS A 246 18.83 16.72 23.76
C LYS A 246 18.28 15.57 22.92
N THR A 247 16.97 15.55 22.71
CA THR A 247 16.30 14.56 21.88
C THR A 247 16.31 15.01 20.44
N THR A 248 16.73 14.13 19.51
CA THR A 248 16.59 14.36 18.08
C THR A 248 15.29 13.72 17.62
N PHE A 249 14.49 14.48 16.89
CA PHE A 249 13.27 14.00 16.27
C PHE A 249 13.43 13.88 14.77
N ASP A 250 12.94 12.78 14.22
CA ASP A 250 12.63 12.63 12.81
C ASP A 250 11.20 13.14 12.59
N VAL A 251 11.06 14.08 11.67
CA VAL A 251 9.79 14.71 11.29
C VAL A 251 9.52 14.40 9.84
N THR A 252 8.36 13.85 9.54
CA THR A 252 7.97 13.52 8.18
C THR A 252 6.66 14.20 7.84
N PHE A 253 6.64 14.92 6.71
CA PHE A 253 5.43 15.45 6.11
C PHE A 253 5.08 14.64 4.87
N TYR A 254 3.81 14.29 4.75
CA TYR A 254 3.26 13.63 3.57
C TYR A 254 2.54 14.66 2.72
N LEU A 255 2.88 14.73 1.43
CA LEU A 255 2.33 15.70 0.50
C LEU A 255 1.35 15.03 -0.46
N TYR A 256 0.30 15.74 -0.82
CA TYR A 256 -0.61 15.37 -1.89
C TYR A 256 -0.88 16.60 -2.77
N GLY A 257 -0.20 16.68 -3.90
CA GLY A 257 -0.17 17.89 -4.71
C GLY A 257 0.46 19.06 -3.93
N ASP A 258 -0.28 20.15 -3.76
CA ASP A 258 0.10 21.36 -3.04
C ASP A 258 -0.32 21.35 -1.55
N VAL A 259 -0.78 20.22 -1.04
CA VAL A 259 -1.33 20.10 0.32
C VAL A 259 -0.48 19.16 1.16
N VAL A 260 -0.21 19.58 2.41
CA VAL A 260 0.29 18.65 3.44
C VAL A 260 -0.87 17.76 3.88
N SER A 261 -0.87 16.49 3.44
CA SER A 261 -1.94 15.52 3.70
C SER A 261 -1.79 14.79 5.02
N GLY A 262 -0.61 14.83 5.62
CA GLY A 262 -0.32 14.20 6.90
C GLY A 262 1.07 14.51 7.40
N TRP A 263 1.36 14.10 8.62
CA TRP A 263 2.66 14.25 9.25
C TRP A 263 2.90 13.15 10.28
N ASP A 264 4.18 12.90 10.59
CA ASP A 264 4.60 11.99 11.66
C ASP A 264 5.81 12.55 12.38
N VAL A 265 5.96 12.19 13.68
CA VAL A 265 7.07 12.55 14.53
C VAL A 265 7.53 11.34 15.31
N ALA A 266 8.79 10.98 15.19
CA ALA A 266 9.43 9.92 15.92
C ALA A 266 10.75 10.38 16.54
N VAL A 267 11.22 9.69 17.58
CA VAL A 267 12.59 9.90 18.09
C VAL A 267 13.55 9.26 17.08
N ALA A 268 14.55 10.02 16.65
CA ALA A 268 15.57 9.52 15.74
C ALA A 268 16.40 8.42 16.40
N ASP A 269 16.64 7.34 15.69
CA ASP A 269 17.52 6.27 16.15
C ASP A 269 18.97 6.76 16.25
N LYS A 270 19.63 6.50 17.39
CA LYS A 270 21.02 6.92 17.64
C LYS A 270 22.04 6.39 16.62
N ALA A 271 21.64 5.48 15.75
CA ALA A 271 22.48 4.90 14.70
C ALA A 271 22.64 5.78 13.46
N SER A 272 21.79 6.79 13.25
CA SER A 272 21.81 7.63 12.03
C SER A 272 22.77 8.84 12.11
N THR A 273 23.29 9.17 13.28
CA THR A 273 24.15 10.35 13.50
C THR A 273 25.64 10.14 13.23
N ASN A 274 26.10 8.94 12.88
CA ASN A 274 27.54 8.61 12.74
C ASN A 274 27.93 8.08 11.33
N LYS A 275 27.45 8.69 10.26
CA LYS A 275 28.11 8.53 8.95
C LYS A 275 28.26 9.88 8.26
N LYS A 276 29.39 10.50 8.50
CA LYS A 276 29.98 11.53 7.60
C LYS A 276 30.67 10.83 6.45
#